data_bba9d0220ad0d0b60a102000d215c767
#
_entry.id   bba9d0220ad0d0b60a102000d215c767
#
_cell.length_a   1.000
_cell.length_b   1.000
_cell.length_c   1.000
_cell.angle_alpha   90.00
_cell.angle_beta   90.00
_cell.angle_gamma   90.00
#
_symmetry.space_group_name_H-M   'P 1'
#
loop_
_entity.id
_entity.type
_entity.pdbx_description
1 polymer ?
#
loop_
_entity_poly.entity_id
_entity_poly.type
_entity_poly.pdbx_seq_one_letter_code
_entity_poly.pdbx_strand_id
1 'polypeptide(L)'
;MKSNEVLSMLGISRVTLCRYVKLGKIRVVELPNGYSSYNKEDVYKLKGLDVKRKKVIYARVSTSKQKKELENQIENITAYVNKNGYGIDEIYSDIASGMSLDRKEFTKLLSAVMANEIDEVFISYKDRLTRLDFDLVSSLFSQYGTKINVINSSKKDSAEEELFEDLMSVIHNFSMKAYLKRRLAKKLLEGKDE
;
A
#
# COMPACT_ATOMS: atom_id res chain seq x y z
N MET A 1 16.69 -6.88 -7.48
CA MET A 1 17.60 -7.95 -7.99
C MET A 1 19.03 -7.69 -7.57
N LYS A 2 19.81 -8.75 -7.34
CA LYS A 2 21.24 -8.61 -7.05
C LYS A 2 22.02 -8.35 -8.35
N SER A 3 23.21 -7.73 -8.25
CA SER A 3 24.07 -7.41 -9.40
C SER A 3 24.33 -8.62 -10.31
N ASN A 4 24.70 -9.75 -9.74
CA ASN A 4 25.02 -10.96 -10.53
C ASN A 4 23.81 -11.50 -11.31
N GLU A 5 22.60 -11.40 -10.75
CA GLU A 5 21.36 -11.79 -11.42
C GLU A 5 21.10 -10.90 -12.63
N VAL A 6 21.30 -9.59 -12.47
CA VAL A 6 21.13 -8.61 -13.58
C VAL A 6 22.14 -8.87 -14.69
N LEU A 7 23.41 -9.08 -14.34
CA LEU A 7 24.47 -9.36 -15.32
C LEU A 7 24.16 -10.63 -16.12
N SER A 8 23.78 -11.71 -15.44
CA SER A 8 23.39 -12.97 -16.06
C SER A 8 22.16 -12.82 -16.95
N MET A 9 21.13 -12.09 -16.46
CA MET A 9 19.87 -11.95 -17.16
C MET A 9 19.98 -11.12 -18.43
N LEU A 10 20.74 -10.00 -18.39
CA LEU A 10 20.92 -9.10 -19.51
C LEU A 10 22.10 -9.50 -20.42
N GLY A 11 22.96 -10.42 -19.99
CA GLY A 11 24.17 -10.78 -20.72
C GLY A 11 25.18 -9.64 -20.86
N ILE A 12 25.26 -8.74 -19.87
CA ILE A 12 26.11 -7.54 -19.90
C ILE A 12 27.24 -7.58 -18.87
N SER A 13 28.29 -6.78 -19.10
CA SER A 13 29.36 -6.60 -18.14
C SER A 13 28.98 -5.65 -16.98
N ARG A 14 29.73 -5.70 -15.87
CA ARG A 14 29.57 -4.75 -14.75
C ARG A 14 29.72 -3.28 -15.18
N VAL A 15 30.63 -3.01 -16.10
CA VAL A 15 30.85 -1.65 -16.64
C VAL A 15 29.59 -1.17 -17.35
N THR A 16 28.98 -2.03 -18.16
CA THR A 16 27.73 -1.71 -18.87
C THR A 16 26.57 -1.50 -17.88
N LEU A 17 26.47 -2.30 -16.83
CA LEU A 17 25.48 -2.15 -15.78
C LEU A 17 25.62 -0.79 -15.07
N CYS A 18 26.85 -0.43 -14.65
CA CYS A 18 27.11 0.89 -14.06
C CYS A 18 26.73 2.05 -15.01
N ARG A 19 26.99 1.89 -16.31
CA ARG A 19 26.58 2.87 -17.33
C ARG A 19 25.07 2.99 -17.43
N TYR A 20 24.33 1.89 -17.38
CA TYR A 20 22.86 1.90 -17.41
C TYR A 20 22.25 2.57 -16.19
N VAL A 21 22.85 2.37 -15.01
CA VAL A 21 22.45 3.07 -13.78
C VAL A 21 22.71 4.58 -13.92
N LYS A 22 23.90 4.99 -14.36
CA LYS A 22 24.24 6.42 -14.58
C LYS A 22 23.34 7.10 -15.61
N LEU A 23 22.89 6.37 -16.61
CA LEU A 23 21.96 6.86 -17.65
C LEU A 23 20.49 6.81 -17.20
N GLY A 24 20.21 6.41 -15.96
CA GLY A 24 18.84 6.28 -15.46
C GLY A 24 18.01 5.15 -16.08
N LYS A 25 18.64 4.25 -16.85
CA LYS A 25 17.96 3.10 -17.48
C LYS A 25 17.60 1.99 -16.50
N ILE A 26 18.32 1.89 -15.39
CA ILE A 26 18.08 0.94 -14.31
C ILE A 26 18.14 1.71 -12.99
N ARG A 27 17.05 1.73 -12.25
CA ARG A 27 17.00 2.28 -10.89
C ARG A 27 17.72 1.34 -9.94
N VAL A 28 18.49 1.90 -9.01
CA VAL A 28 19.25 1.16 -8.01
C VAL A 28 19.03 1.77 -6.63
N VAL A 29 18.93 0.91 -5.63
CA VAL A 29 18.89 1.30 -4.21
C VAL A 29 20.09 0.67 -3.52
N GLU A 30 20.88 1.46 -2.83
CA GLU A 30 21.94 0.98 -1.96
C GLU A 30 21.37 0.53 -0.63
N LEU A 31 21.67 -0.71 -0.25
CA LEU A 31 21.22 -1.29 1.02
C LEU A 31 22.21 -0.94 2.13
N PRO A 32 21.79 -0.91 3.41
CA PRO A 32 22.66 -0.59 4.56
C PRO A 32 23.87 -1.51 4.70
N ASN A 33 23.84 -2.70 4.11
CA ASN A 33 24.93 -3.68 4.08
C ASN A 33 25.93 -3.47 2.92
N GLY A 34 25.85 -2.34 2.21
CA GLY A 34 26.75 -1.99 1.10
C GLY A 34 26.44 -2.70 -0.23
N TYR A 35 25.38 -3.51 -0.29
CA TYR A 35 24.95 -4.13 -1.56
C TYR A 35 23.95 -3.25 -2.30
N SER A 36 24.01 -3.30 -3.63
CA SER A 36 23.05 -2.63 -4.51
C SER A 36 21.90 -3.56 -4.88
N SER A 37 20.68 -3.06 -4.78
CA SER A 37 19.45 -3.71 -5.26
C SER A 37 18.94 -3.00 -6.50
N TYR A 38 18.88 -3.72 -7.62
CA TYR A 38 18.45 -3.20 -8.93
C TYR A 38 16.96 -3.45 -9.13
N ASN A 39 16.28 -2.47 -9.75
CA ASN A 39 14.86 -2.58 -10.06
C ASN A 39 14.62 -3.69 -11.09
N LYS A 40 13.74 -4.66 -10.75
CA LYS A 40 13.46 -5.81 -11.62
C LYS A 40 12.79 -5.41 -12.93
N GLU A 41 11.87 -4.46 -12.87
CA GLU A 41 11.09 -4.02 -14.03
C GLU A 41 11.97 -3.37 -15.10
N ASP A 42 12.89 -2.50 -14.67
CA ASP A 42 13.83 -1.84 -15.59
C ASP A 42 14.73 -2.87 -16.29
N VAL A 43 15.15 -3.89 -15.54
CA VAL A 43 15.96 -5.00 -16.08
C VAL A 43 15.15 -5.83 -17.08
N TYR A 44 13.89 -6.14 -16.78
CA TYR A 44 13.02 -6.91 -17.67
C TYR A 44 12.69 -6.12 -18.94
N LYS A 45 12.39 -4.83 -18.82
CA LYS A 45 12.18 -3.92 -19.98
C LYS A 45 13.39 -3.89 -20.91
N LEU A 46 14.59 -3.81 -20.34
CA LEU A 46 15.83 -3.84 -21.13
C LEU A 46 16.07 -5.18 -21.81
N LYS A 47 15.58 -6.28 -21.25
CA LYS A 47 15.63 -7.61 -21.85
C LYS A 47 14.53 -7.83 -22.90
N GLY A 48 13.60 -6.89 -23.05
CA GLY A 48 12.42 -7.05 -23.92
C GLY A 48 11.37 -8.03 -23.38
N LEU A 49 11.42 -8.30 -22.08
CA LEU A 49 10.37 -9.09 -21.39
C LEU A 49 9.30 -8.13 -20.88
N ASP A 50 8.13 -8.27 -21.43
CA ASP A 50 6.95 -7.52 -20.98
C ASP A 50 6.46 -8.18 -19.68
N VAL A 51 6.79 -7.57 -18.54
CA VAL A 51 6.28 -8.04 -17.25
C VAL A 51 4.87 -7.50 -17.09
N LYS A 52 3.88 -8.36 -17.30
CA LYS A 52 2.49 -8.01 -17.04
C LYS A 52 2.32 -7.74 -15.55
N ARG A 53 2.23 -6.47 -15.18
CA ARG A 53 1.91 -6.02 -13.84
C ARG A 53 0.41 -6.14 -13.60
N LYS A 54 0.03 -6.38 -12.35
CA LYS A 54 -1.35 -6.61 -11.93
C LYS A 54 -2.15 -5.32 -11.86
N LYS A 55 -3.43 -5.42 -12.22
CA LYS A 55 -4.45 -4.40 -11.94
C LYS A 55 -5.30 -4.91 -10.80
N VAL A 56 -5.39 -4.14 -9.72
CA VAL A 56 -5.98 -4.62 -8.47
C VAL A 56 -7.02 -3.64 -7.92
N ILE A 57 -7.95 -4.18 -7.14
CA ILE A 57 -8.90 -3.38 -6.36
C ILE A 57 -8.40 -3.29 -4.92
N TYR A 58 -8.54 -2.12 -4.32
CA TYR A 58 -8.48 -1.95 -2.88
C TYR A 58 -9.79 -1.37 -2.34
N ALA A 59 -10.41 -2.06 -1.39
CA ALA A 59 -11.64 -1.65 -0.74
C ALA A 59 -11.51 -1.70 0.78
N ARG A 60 -12.22 -0.82 1.50
CA ARG A 60 -12.16 -0.74 2.95
C ARG A 60 -13.45 -0.24 3.57
N VAL A 61 -13.78 -0.81 4.73
CA VAL A 61 -14.79 -0.28 5.66
C VAL A 61 -14.21 -0.22 7.07
N SER A 62 -14.77 0.62 7.92
CA SER A 62 -14.24 0.84 9.27
C SER A 62 -14.65 -0.27 10.24
N THR A 63 -15.84 -0.85 10.07
CA THR A 63 -16.41 -1.85 11.01
C THR A 63 -16.96 -3.08 10.29
N SER A 64 -17.03 -4.20 11.01
CA SER A 64 -17.62 -5.45 10.49
C SER A 64 -19.12 -5.36 10.17
N LYS A 65 -19.82 -4.38 10.76
CA LYS A 65 -21.24 -4.13 10.43
C LYS A 65 -21.43 -3.66 8.99
N GLN A 66 -20.39 -3.05 8.42
CA GLN A 66 -20.38 -2.52 7.05
C GLN A 66 -19.90 -3.54 5.99
N LYS A 67 -19.90 -4.85 6.31
CA LYS A 67 -19.42 -5.88 5.39
C LYS A 67 -20.17 -5.87 4.05
N LYS A 68 -21.48 -5.67 4.07
CA LYS A 68 -22.29 -5.55 2.84
C LYS A 68 -21.89 -4.34 2.00
N GLU A 69 -21.51 -3.24 2.64
CA GLU A 69 -21.01 -2.05 1.93
C GLU A 69 -19.65 -2.33 1.28
N LEU A 70 -18.78 -3.10 1.95
CA LEU A 70 -17.51 -3.55 1.37
C LEU A 70 -17.72 -4.38 0.11
N GLU A 71 -18.66 -5.32 0.13
CA GLU A 71 -19.04 -6.14 -1.02
C GLU A 71 -19.56 -5.24 -2.17
N ASN A 72 -20.48 -4.33 -1.88
CA ASN A 72 -20.99 -3.36 -2.86
C ASN A 72 -19.88 -2.47 -3.45
N GLN A 73 -18.89 -2.04 -2.66
CA GLN A 73 -17.75 -1.28 -3.16
C GLN A 73 -16.96 -2.08 -4.19
N ILE A 74 -16.66 -3.35 -3.89
CA ILE A 74 -15.91 -4.23 -4.78
C ILE A 74 -16.68 -4.48 -6.08
N GLU A 75 -17.98 -4.76 -5.99
CA GLU A 75 -18.84 -4.96 -7.16
C GLU A 75 -18.89 -3.72 -8.06
N ASN A 76 -19.09 -2.54 -7.48
CA ASN A 76 -19.13 -1.27 -8.23
C ASN A 76 -17.82 -0.98 -8.93
N ILE A 77 -16.68 -1.19 -8.25
CA ILE A 77 -15.36 -1.03 -8.85
C ILE A 77 -15.16 -2.02 -9.98
N THR A 78 -15.51 -3.29 -9.76
CA THR A 78 -15.38 -4.36 -10.76
C THR A 78 -16.23 -4.06 -12.00
N ALA A 79 -17.47 -3.62 -11.81
CA ALA A 79 -18.36 -3.24 -12.91
C ALA A 79 -17.78 -2.06 -13.72
N TYR A 80 -17.24 -1.06 -13.03
CA TYR A 80 -16.59 0.09 -13.69
C TYR A 80 -15.37 -0.35 -14.52
N VAL A 81 -14.49 -1.17 -13.94
CA VAL A 81 -13.27 -1.64 -14.59
C VAL A 81 -13.59 -2.50 -15.81
N ASN A 82 -14.56 -3.43 -15.69
CA ASN A 82 -15.01 -4.28 -16.79
C ASN A 82 -15.63 -3.47 -17.93
N LYS A 83 -16.45 -2.44 -17.59
CA LYS A 83 -17.05 -1.53 -18.59
C LYS A 83 -15.99 -0.78 -19.40
N ASN A 84 -14.83 -0.51 -18.82
CA ASN A 84 -13.71 0.15 -19.50
C ASN A 84 -12.75 -0.86 -20.18
N GLY A 85 -13.11 -2.13 -20.29
CA GLY A 85 -12.33 -3.15 -20.99
C GLY A 85 -11.10 -3.65 -20.25
N TYR A 86 -11.00 -3.42 -18.94
CA TYR A 86 -9.91 -3.92 -18.09
C TYR A 86 -10.35 -5.16 -17.31
N GLY A 87 -9.40 -6.05 -17.02
CA GLY A 87 -9.55 -7.15 -16.06
C GLY A 87 -8.95 -6.79 -14.71
N ILE A 88 -9.46 -7.38 -13.64
CA ILE A 88 -8.89 -7.32 -12.29
C ILE A 88 -8.17 -8.64 -12.01
N ASP A 89 -6.90 -8.54 -11.62
CA ASP A 89 -6.07 -9.70 -11.30
C ASP A 89 -6.19 -10.11 -9.82
N GLU A 90 -6.41 -9.14 -8.90
CA GLU A 90 -6.46 -9.39 -7.45
C GLU A 90 -7.28 -8.33 -6.71
N ILE A 91 -7.85 -8.70 -5.56
CA ILE A 91 -8.65 -7.82 -4.71
C ILE A 91 -8.05 -7.83 -3.30
N TYR A 92 -7.72 -6.66 -2.79
CA TYR A 92 -7.30 -6.42 -1.42
C TYR A 92 -8.44 -5.73 -0.66
N SER A 93 -8.81 -6.25 0.50
CA SER A 93 -9.88 -5.64 1.29
C SER A 93 -9.61 -5.71 2.79
N ASP A 94 -9.85 -4.60 3.50
CA ASP A 94 -9.68 -4.50 4.95
C ASP A 94 -10.97 -4.05 5.64
N ILE A 95 -11.19 -4.60 6.83
CA ILE A 95 -12.17 -4.07 7.80
C ILE A 95 -11.35 -3.45 8.92
N ALA A 96 -11.02 -2.18 8.78
CA ALA A 96 -10.14 -1.44 9.69
C ALA A 96 -10.29 0.07 9.52
N SER A 97 -9.86 0.85 10.52
CA SER A 97 -9.84 2.31 10.44
C SER A 97 -8.96 2.84 9.30
N GLY A 98 -9.44 3.86 8.60
CA GLY A 98 -8.68 4.59 7.58
C GLY A 98 -7.56 5.47 8.14
N MET A 99 -7.54 5.68 9.46
CA MET A 99 -6.52 6.44 10.18
C MET A 99 -5.24 5.62 10.45
N SER A 100 -5.27 4.30 10.29
CA SER A 100 -4.10 3.44 10.44
C SER A 100 -3.62 2.96 9.08
N LEU A 101 -2.31 2.94 8.87
CA LEU A 101 -1.67 2.28 7.72
C LEU A 101 -1.30 0.83 8.04
N ASP A 102 -1.29 0.44 9.32
CA ASP A 102 -1.06 -0.93 9.77
C ASP A 102 -2.34 -1.77 9.61
N ARG A 103 -2.62 -2.12 8.35
CA ARG A 103 -3.75 -2.97 7.93
C ARG A 103 -3.20 -4.12 7.11
N LYS A 104 -3.71 -5.31 7.36
CA LYS A 104 -3.17 -6.55 6.80
C LYS A 104 -3.09 -6.55 5.27
N GLU A 105 -4.21 -6.27 4.62
CA GLU A 105 -4.26 -6.32 3.15
C GLU A 105 -3.65 -5.07 2.52
N PHE A 106 -3.74 -3.90 3.16
CA PHE A 106 -3.01 -2.71 2.73
C PHE A 106 -1.49 -2.90 2.79
N THR A 107 -0.97 -3.53 3.85
CA THR A 107 0.47 -3.84 3.97
C THR A 107 0.94 -4.79 2.88
N LYS A 108 0.11 -5.79 2.51
CA LYS A 108 0.40 -6.67 1.37
C LYS A 108 0.41 -5.90 0.05
N LEU A 109 -0.62 -5.06 -0.19
CA LEU A 109 -0.69 -4.21 -1.37
C LEU A 109 0.56 -3.31 -1.47
N LEU A 110 0.93 -2.65 -0.37
CA LEU A 110 2.11 -1.80 -0.32
C LEU A 110 3.39 -2.58 -0.66
N SER A 111 3.53 -3.79 -0.11
CA SER A 111 4.67 -4.66 -0.41
C SER A 111 4.72 -5.07 -1.88
N ALA A 112 3.57 -5.38 -2.49
CA ALA A 112 3.46 -5.72 -3.90
C ALA A 112 3.76 -4.52 -4.81
N VAL A 113 3.31 -3.31 -4.42
CA VAL A 113 3.68 -2.05 -5.11
C VAL A 113 5.19 -1.82 -5.06
N MET A 114 5.81 -1.95 -3.88
CA MET A 114 7.27 -1.81 -3.72
C MET A 114 8.05 -2.88 -4.46
N ALA A 115 7.46 -4.06 -4.68
CA ALA A 115 8.02 -5.12 -5.52
C ALA A 115 7.81 -4.88 -7.03
N ASN A 116 7.15 -3.78 -7.43
CA ASN A 116 6.75 -3.45 -8.81
C ASN A 116 5.82 -4.49 -9.46
N GLU A 117 5.00 -5.17 -8.68
CA GLU A 117 4.05 -6.17 -9.17
C GLU A 117 2.71 -5.56 -9.60
N ILE A 118 2.41 -4.33 -9.15
CA ILE A 118 1.15 -3.64 -9.38
C ILE A 118 1.30 -2.51 -10.39
N ASP A 119 0.43 -2.52 -11.40
CA ASP A 119 0.33 -1.47 -12.42
C ASP A 119 -0.69 -0.40 -12.02
N GLU A 120 -1.91 -0.85 -11.73
CA GLU A 120 -3.00 0.05 -11.38
C GLU A 120 -3.73 -0.45 -10.13
N VAL A 121 -4.06 0.47 -9.23
CA VAL A 121 -4.92 0.25 -8.05
C VAL A 121 -6.21 1.03 -8.24
N PHE A 122 -7.35 0.35 -8.22
CA PHE A 122 -8.68 0.95 -8.30
C PHE A 122 -9.30 1.06 -6.91
N ILE A 123 -9.78 2.24 -6.59
CA ILE A 123 -10.46 2.55 -5.32
C ILE A 123 -11.75 3.33 -5.57
N SER A 124 -12.73 3.18 -4.70
CA SER A 124 -13.98 3.96 -4.81
C SER A 124 -13.75 5.44 -4.51
N TYR A 125 -13.10 5.76 -3.38
CA TYR A 125 -12.79 7.11 -2.92
C TYR A 125 -11.39 7.16 -2.31
N LYS A 126 -10.78 8.33 -2.23
CA LYS A 126 -9.43 8.54 -1.68
C LYS A 126 -9.31 8.04 -0.24
N ASP A 127 -10.32 8.28 0.59
CA ASP A 127 -10.37 7.89 2.00
C ASP A 127 -10.47 6.37 2.22
N ARG A 128 -10.79 5.60 1.19
CA ARG A 128 -10.73 4.13 1.24
C ARG A 128 -9.29 3.64 1.27
N LEU A 129 -8.40 4.30 0.53
CA LEU A 129 -6.98 3.96 0.59
C LEU A 129 -6.36 4.44 1.91
N THR A 130 -6.51 5.72 2.23
CA THR A 130 -6.09 6.31 3.50
C THR A 130 -6.86 7.60 3.76
N ARG A 131 -7.14 7.88 5.03
CA ARG A 131 -7.68 9.17 5.49
C ARG A 131 -6.58 10.15 5.86
N LEU A 132 -5.39 9.64 6.17
CA LEU A 132 -4.23 10.45 6.45
C LEU A 132 -3.32 10.44 5.22
N ASP A 133 -2.99 11.64 4.75
CA ASP A 133 -1.90 11.85 3.80
C ASP A 133 -2.00 11.04 2.49
N PHE A 134 -3.18 11.11 1.84
CA PHE A 134 -3.40 10.43 0.55
C PHE A 134 -2.32 10.81 -0.48
N ASP A 135 -1.90 12.08 -0.50
CA ASP A 135 -0.93 12.57 -1.48
C ASP A 135 0.46 11.95 -1.26
N LEU A 136 0.86 11.70 -0.01
CA LEU A 136 2.09 10.99 0.32
C LEU A 136 2.04 9.55 -0.21
N VAL A 137 0.95 8.83 0.07
CA VAL A 137 0.78 7.44 -0.40
C VAL A 137 0.72 7.39 -1.94
N SER A 138 0.02 8.34 -2.56
CA SER A 138 -0.06 8.45 -4.01
C SER A 138 1.30 8.72 -4.64
N SER A 139 2.10 9.61 -4.05
CA SER A 139 3.47 9.90 -4.50
C SER A 139 4.36 8.67 -4.38
N LEU A 140 4.25 7.94 -3.26
CA LEU A 140 4.98 6.69 -3.07
C LEU A 140 4.63 5.66 -4.15
N PHE A 141 3.34 5.42 -4.41
CA PHE A 141 2.89 4.50 -5.47
C PHE A 141 3.43 4.90 -6.84
N SER A 142 3.39 6.21 -7.14
CA SER A 142 3.91 6.77 -8.39
C SER A 142 5.41 6.55 -8.55
N GLN A 143 6.21 6.61 -7.47
CA GLN A 143 7.65 6.30 -7.52
C GLN A 143 7.93 4.86 -7.96
N TYR A 144 7.03 3.93 -7.63
CA TYR A 144 7.09 2.53 -8.08
C TYR A 144 6.31 2.30 -9.39
N GLY A 145 5.90 3.39 -10.07
CA GLY A 145 5.19 3.32 -11.36
C GLY A 145 3.76 2.78 -11.25
N THR A 146 3.18 2.71 -10.05
CA THR A 146 1.80 2.27 -9.83
C THR A 146 0.86 3.46 -9.89
N LYS A 147 -0.20 3.37 -10.68
CA LYS A 147 -1.24 4.39 -10.82
C LYS A 147 -2.42 4.10 -9.89
N ILE A 148 -2.90 5.11 -9.18
CA ILE A 148 -4.14 5.04 -8.40
C ILE A 148 -5.29 5.64 -9.19
N ASN A 149 -6.34 4.86 -9.43
CA ASN A 149 -7.56 5.25 -10.12
C ASN A 149 -8.70 5.39 -9.10
N VAL A 150 -9.14 6.61 -8.84
CA VAL A 150 -10.30 6.91 -7.98
C VAL A 150 -11.54 6.96 -8.85
N ILE A 151 -12.51 6.08 -8.60
CA ILE A 151 -13.69 5.92 -9.48
C ILE A 151 -14.73 6.98 -9.21
N ASN A 152 -14.98 7.30 -7.92
CA ASN A 152 -15.94 8.31 -7.51
C ASN A 152 -15.22 9.54 -6.95
N SER A 153 -15.50 10.71 -7.48
CA SER A 153 -14.87 11.96 -7.06
C SER A 153 -15.62 12.66 -5.91
N SER A 154 -16.89 12.34 -5.69
CA SER A 154 -17.71 12.97 -4.65
C SER A 154 -18.30 11.92 -3.72
N LYS A 155 -18.09 12.12 -2.41
CA LYS A 155 -18.68 11.32 -1.35
C LYS A 155 -19.91 12.05 -0.80
N LYS A 156 -21.03 11.32 -0.63
CA LYS A 156 -22.21 11.82 0.10
C LYS A 156 -22.38 11.07 1.42
N ASP A 157 -22.66 11.82 2.45
CA ASP A 157 -23.28 11.54 3.76
C ASP A 157 -22.74 10.41 4.67
N SER A 158 -22.22 9.30 4.21
CA SER A 158 -21.62 8.26 5.08
C SER A 158 -20.20 8.59 5.57
N ALA A 159 -19.59 9.65 5.04
CA ALA A 159 -18.23 10.04 5.35
C ALA A 159 -18.06 10.59 6.76
N GLU A 160 -19.03 11.36 7.22
CA GLU A 160 -18.97 12.01 8.54
C GLU A 160 -19.18 11.00 9.67
N GLU A 161 -20.13 10.07 9.50
CA GLU A 161 -20.38 9.01 10.48
C GLU A 161 -19.17 8.09 10.61
N GLU A 162 -18.58 7.64 9.47
CA GLU A 162 -17.37 6.84 9.51
C GLU A 162 -16.15 7.60 10.07
N LEU A 163 -16.03 8.89 9.77
CA LEU A 163 -14.96 9.72 10.34
C LEU A 163 -15.12 9.82 11.86
N PHE A 164 -16.36 9.98 12.33
CA PHE A 164 -16.65 10.00 13.76
C PHE A 164 -16.33 8.64 14.42
N GLU A 165 -16.74 7.52 13.82
CA GLU A 165 -16.40 6.17 14.32
C GLU A 165 -14.88 5.95 14.38
N ASP A 166 -14.14 6.37 13.35
CA ASP A 166 -12.68 6.28 13.33
C ASP A 166 -12.04 7.15 14.42
N LEU A 167 -12.53 8.38 14.62
CA LEU A 167 -12.07 9.27 15.68
C LEU A 167 -12.33 8.67 17.06
N MET A 168 -13.53 8.13 17.28
CA MET A 168 -13.89 7.45 18.54
C MET A 168 -13.01 6.22 18.79
N SER A 169 -12.68 5.46 17.75
CA SER A 169 -11.77 4.32 17.84
C SER A 169 -10.36 4.75 18.26
N VAL A 170 -9.84 5.85 17.69
CA VAL A 170 -8.53 6.41 18.08
C VAL A 170 -8.55 6.89 19.52
N ILE A 171 -9.59 7.63 19.95
CA ILE A 171 -9.75 8.11 21.34
C ILE A 171 -9.84 6.93 22.30
N HIS A 172 -10.61 5.89 21.98
CA HIS A 172 -10.72 4.69 22.79
C HIS A 172 -9.36 3.99 22.96
N ASN A 173 -8.64 3.76 21.87
CA ASN A 173 -7.31 3.16 21.89
C ASN A 173 -6.31 3.96 22.72
N PHE A 174 -6.35 5.30 22.60
CA PHE A 174 -5.51 6.18 23.40
C PHE A 174 -5.86 6.12 24.88
N SER A 175 -7.15 6.14 25.22
CA SER A 175 -7.65 6.05 26.58
C SER A 175 -7.27 4.73 27.22
N MET A 176 -7.38 3.60 26.52
CA MET A 176 -6.97 2.28 26.98
C MET A 176 -5.46 2.20 27.26
N LYS A 177 -4.64 2.74 26.35
CA LYS A 177 -3.18 2.81 26.56
C LYS A 177 -2.81 3.68 27.76
N ALA A 178 -3.47 4.82 27.95
CA ALA A 178 -3.27 5.70 29.10
C ALA A 178 -3.70 5.02 30.41
N TYR A 179 -4.81 4.31 30.40
CA TYR A 179 -5.27 3.53 31.56
C TYR A 179 -4.29 2.43 31.96
N LEU A 180 -3.82 1.63 30.98
CA LEU A 180 -2.83 0.58 31.21
C LEU A 180 -1.52 1.15 31.78
N LYS A 181 -1.07 2.29 31.25
CA LYS A 181 0.14 2.97 31.74
C LYS A 181 -0.01 3.43 33.20
N ARG A 182 -1.16 4.01 33.54
CA ARG A 182 -1.48 4.40 34.95
C ARG A 182 -1.56 3.19 35.86
N ARG A 183 -2.16 2.10 35.43
CA ARG A 183 -2.25 0.85 36.23
C ARG A 183 -0.88 0.22 36.49
N LEU A 184 -0.01 0.20 35.47
CA LEU A 184 1.37 -0.26 35.63
C LEU A 184 2.17 0.62 36.58
N ALA A 185 2.06 1.94 36.46
CA ALA A 185 2.73 2.88 37.36
C ALA A 185 2.28 2.68 38.81
N LYS A 186 0.96 2.48 39.05
CA LYS A 186 0.43 2.21 40.38
C LYS A 186 0.98 0.91 40.98
N LYS A 187 1.03 -0.17 40.20
CA LYS A 187 1.62 -1.46 40.64
C LYS A 187 3.09 -1.35 40.99
N LEU A 188 3.86 -0.53 40.25
CA LEU A 188 5.30 -0.30 40.54
C LEU A 188 5.52 0.53 41.79
N LEU A 189 4.57 1.37 42.19
CA LEU A 189 4.63 2.13 43.44
C LEU A 189 4.25 1.27 44.63
N GLU A 190 3.19 0.44 44.50
CA GLU A 190 2.71 -0.48 45.56
C GLU A 190 3.68 -1.66 45.82
N GLY A 191 4.51 -2.07 44.83
CA GLY A 191 5.51 -3.14 45.02
C GLY A 191 6.89 -2.68 45.51
N LYS A 192 7.01 -1.44 45.99
CA LYS A 192 8.24 -0.88 46.61
C LYS A 192 8.16 -0.77 48.14
N ASP A 193 7.05 -1.16 48.75
CA ASP A 193 6.80 -1.10 50.17
C ASP A 193 6.92 -2.47 50.87
N GLU A 194 7.65 -3.46 50.27
CA GLU A 194 8.08 -4.70 50.91
C GLU A 194 9.61 -4.79 51.03
#